data_8484c0cf9155155640ac8a7a5438053f
#
_entry.id   8484c0cf9155155640ac8a7a5438053f
#
_cell.length_a   1.000
_cell.length_b   1.000
_cell.length_c   1.000
_cell.angle_alpha   90.00
_cell.angle_beta   90.00
_cell.angle_gamma   90.00
#
_symmetry.space_group_name_H-M   'P 1'
#
loop_
_entity.id
_entity.type
_entity.pdbx_description
1 polymer ?
#
loop_
_entity_poly.entity_id
_entity_poly.type
_entity_poly.pdbx_seq_one_letter_code
_entity_poly.pdbx_strand_id
1 'polypeptide(L)'
;HGPGVSTEVIAEALEISQPAIFKRFGTKKDLMLAALLPPSVPAWVSALEDGPDERPIVEQLREVIRQAAAFFAETIPAMSVIRASGISKEELLASFEVAPPVVAKRTLIAWLLRSKEGGLIRPVDFEAAATMILGALQFRAFMVQIVGDAPSGAPDEDYVDDLADLLTHGLAPEVG
;
A
#
# COMPACT_ATOMS: atom_id res chain seq x y z
N HIS A 1 17.35 2.71 14.05
CA HIS A 1 17.39 2.22 15.43
C HIS A 1 16.39 1.10 15.76
N GLY A 2 15.48 0.72 14.91
CA GLY A 2 14.56 -0.41 15.10
C GLY A 2 13.58 -0.27 16.29
N PRO A 3 12.77 -1.32 16.58
CA PRO A 3 11.69 -1.28 17.59
C PRO A 3 12.21 -1.15 19.04
N GLY A 4 13.49 -1.40 19.28
CA GLY A 4 14.13 -1.31 20.60
C GLY A 4 14.52 0.11 21.02
N VAL A 5 14.39 1.13 20.15
CA VAL A 5 14.76 2.51 20.49
C VAL A 5 13.96 3.01 21.68
N SER A 6 14.65 3.68 22.66
CA SER A 6 13.97 4.26 23.80
C SER A 6 13.33 5.60 23.46
N THR A 7 12.29 5.98 24.22
CA THR A 7 11.65 7.30 24.07
C THR A 7 12.57 8.46 24.45
N GLU A 8 13.60 8.21 25.28
CA GLU A 8 14.66 9.18 25.57
C GLU A 8 15.49 9.51 24.34
N VAL A 9 15.94 8.47 23.61
CA VAL A 9 16.72 8.62 22.36
C VAL A 9 15.90 9.36 21.30
N ILE A 10 14.59 9.06 21.21
CA ILE A 10 13.69 9.79 20.30
C ILE A 10 13.55 11.25 20.71
N ALA A 11 13.37 11.52 21.99
CA ALA A 11 13.23 12.87 22.53
C ALA A 11 14.50 13.71 22.27
N GLU A 12 15.67 13.12 22.52
CA GLU A 12 16.96 13.75 22.24
C GLU A 12 17.14 14.07 20.75
N ALA A 13 16.84 13.12 19.87
CA ALA A 13 16.95 13.32 18.41
C ALA A 13 15.99 14.38 17.85
N LEU A 14 14.85 14.61 18.52
CA LEU A 14 13.86 15.62 18.15
C LEU A 14 14.02 16.95 18.92
N GLU A 15 15.02 17.06 19.78
CA GLU A 15 15.26 18.23 20.64
C GLU A 15 14.04 18.61 21.49
N ILE A 16 13.28 17.62 21.96
CA ILE A 16 12.11 17.79 22.83
C ILE A 16 12.27 17.00 24.12
N SER A 17 11.44 17.27 25.11
CA SER A 17 11.45 16.48 26.35
C SER A 17 10.64 15.19 26.21
N GLN A 18 11.08 14.11 26.86
CA GLN A 18 10.34 12.86 26.94
C GLN A 18 8.90 13.04 27.47
N PRO A 19 8.64 13.85 28.50
CA PRO A 19 7.27 14.17 28.92
C PRO A 19 6.40 14.78 27.82
N ALA A 20 6.98 15.57 26.91
CA ALA A 20 6.23 16.15 25.78
C ALA A 20 5.76 15.06 24.80
N ILE A 21 6.57 14.02 24.57
CA ILE A 21 6.18 12.85 23.78
C ILE A 21 4.97 12.16 24.43
N PHE A 22 5.07 11.82 25.72
CA PHE A 22 3.99 11.14 26.42
C PHE A 22 2.72 11.97 26.55
N LYS A 23 2.85 13.29 26.70
CA LYS A 23 1.70 14.21 26.70
C LYS A 23 0.95 14.18 25.37
N ARG A 24 1.66 14.00 24.25
CA ARG A 24 1.06 14.00 22.89
C ARG A 24 0.53 12.64 22.49
N PHE A 25 1.25 11.57 22.76
CA PHE A 25 0.98 10.22 22.23
C PHE A 25 0.48 9.24 23.28
N GLY A 26 0.57 9.54 24.58
CA GLY A 26 0.16 8.66 25.67
C GLY A 26 1.20 7.58 25.95
N THR A 27 1.38 6.62 25.07
CA THR A 27 2.32 5.51 25.25
C THR A 27 3.35 5.43 24.11
N LYS A 28 4.41 4.65 24.32
CA LYS A 28 5.38 4.33 23.25
C LYS A 28 4.70 3.58 22.09
N LYS A 29 3.72 2.72 22.37
CA LYS A 29 2.95 2.02 21.34
C LYS A 29 2.16 3.00 20.48
N ASP A 30 1.46 3.95 21.08
CA ASP A 30 0.69 4.96 20.35
C ASP A 30 1.60 5.85 19.51
N LEU A 31 2.76 6.24 20.03
CA LEU A 31 3.78 6.94 19.24
C LEU A 31 4.22 6.12 18.03
N MET A 32 4.48 4.83 18.21
CA MET A 32 4.90 3.95 17.10
C MET A 32 3.79 3.78 16.06
N LEU A 33 2.56 3.59 16.48
CA LEU A 33 1.41 3.53 15.57
C LEU A 33 1.26 4.83 14.79
N ALA A 34 1.32 5.98 15.47
CA ALA A 34 1.22 7.29 14.83
C ALA A 34 2.36 7.59 13.84
N ALA A 35 3.57 7.06 14.10
CA ALA A 35 4.74 7.28 13.26
C ALA A 35 4.85 6.32 12.06
N LEU A 36 4.31 5.11 12.19
CA LEU A 36 4.53 4.02 11.22
C LEU A 36 3.29 3.66 10.40
N LEU A 37 2.10 3.98 10.92
CA LEU A 37 0.87 3.78 10.14
C LEU A 37 0.68 4.94 9.17
N PRO A 38 0.29 4.64 7.92
CA PRO A 38 -0.09 5.70 7.00
C PRO A 38 -1.29 6.47 7.58
N PRO A 39 -1.33 7.79 7.43
CA PRO A 39 -2.48 8.58 7.81
C PRO A 39 -3.65 8.19 6.91
N SER A 40 -4.75 7.70 7.51
CA SER A 40 -6.01 7.39 6.81
C SER A 40 -5.88 6.55 5.52
N VAL A 41 -6.68 6.85 4.50
CA VAL A 41 -6.66 6.16 3.21
C VAL A 41 -5.44 6.62 2.40
N PRO A 42 -4.64 5.71 1.80
CA PRO A 42 -3.52 6.09 0.93
C PRO A 42 -3.97 6.93 -0.27
N ALA A 43 -3.15 7.89 -0.69
CA ALA A 43 -3.48 8.80 -1.80
C ALA A 43 -3.86 8.08 -3.09
N TRP A 44 -3.20 6.96 -3.40
CA TRP A 44 -3.52 6.15 -4.57
C TRP A 44 -4.92 5.51 -4.50
N VAL A 45 -5.40 5.17 -3.29
CA VAL A 45 -6.74 4.64 -3.09
C VAL A 45 -7.77 5.75 -3.27
N SER A 46 -7.53 6.95 -2.73
CA SER A 46 -8.40 8.10 -2.92
C SER A 46 -8.50 8.50 -4.41
N ALA A 47 -7.40 8.44 -5.15
CA ALA A 47 -7.40 8.72 -6.59
C ALA A 47 -8.29 7.77 -7.41
N LEU A 48 -8.47 6.52 -6.94
CA LEU A 48 -9.38 5.56 -7.58
C LEU A 48 -10.87 5.87 -7.37
N GLU A 49 -11.21 6.67 -6.34
CA GLU A 49 -12.61 7.00 -6.02
C GLU A 49 -13.25 7.85 -7.11
N ASP A 50 -12.48 8.67 -7.82
CA ASP A 50 -12.96 9.48 -8.94
C ASP A 50 -13.32 8.65 -10.18
N GLY A 51 -12.85 7.42 -10.26
CA GLY A 51 -13.06 6.51 -11.39
C GLY A 51 -11.96 6.60 -12.45
N PRO A 52 -12.11 5.86 -13.57
CA PRO A 52 -11.20 5.98 -14.70
C PRO A 52 -11.42 7.33 -15.41
N ASP A 53 -10.32 7.89 -15.95
CA ASP A 53 -10.30 9.12 -16.71
C ASP A 53 -10.24 8.85 -18.24
N GLU A 54 -10.01 9.90 -19.04
CA GLU A 54 -9.99 9.82 -20.50
C GLU A 54 -8.68 9.29 -21.09
N ARG A 55 -7.64 9.08 -20.27
CA ARG A 55 -6.36 8.53 -20.72
C ARG A 55 -6.48 7.05 -21.11
N PRO A 56 -5.57 6.53 -21.94
CA PRO A 56 -5.49 5.09 -22.21
C PRO A 56 -5.43 4.27 -20.92
N ILE A 57 -6.18 3.18 -20.86
CA ILE A 57 -6.28 2.36 -19.62
C ILE A 57 -4.92 1.83 -19.14
N VAL A 58 -3.99 1.57 -20.05
CA VAL A 58 -2.64 1.14 -19.71
C VAL A 58 -1.89 2.21 -18.91
N GLU A 59 -2.05 3.48 -19.24
CA GLU A 59 -1.42 4.58 -18.52
C GLU A 59 -2.01 4.74 -17.12
N GLN A 60 -3.32 4.62 -17.01
CA GLN A 60 -4.02 4.67 -15.73
C GLN A 60 -3.62 3.49 -14.83
N LEU A 61 -3.57 2.26 -15.37
CA LEU A 61 -3.11 1.07 -14.64
C LEU A 61 -1.65 1.23 -14.19
N ARG A 62 -0.78 1.72 -15.06
CA ARG A 62 0.64 1.96 -14.73
C ARG A 62 0.77 2.95 -13.57
N GLU A 63 -0.02 4.01 -13.57
CA GLU A 63 -0.02 4.99 -12.47
C GLU A 63 -0.51 4.39 -11.15
N VAL A 64 -1.61 3.65 -11.17
CA VAL A 64 -2.15 2.93 -10.00
C VAL A 64 -1.12 1.95 -9.45
N ILE A 65 -0.50 1.14 -10.31
CA ILE A 65 0.50 0.14 -9.92
C ILE A 65 1.73 0.83 -9.31
N ARG A 66 2.23 1.90 -9.93
CA ARG A 66 3.39 2.67 -9.44
C ARG A 66 3.14 3.24 -8.04
N GLN A 67 2.01 3.91 -7.85
CA GLN A 67 1.66 4.49 -6.55
C GLN A 67 1.42 3.42 -5.48
N ALA A 68 0.77 2.32 -5.82
CA ALA A 68 0.57 1.21 -4.90
C ALA A 68 1.89 0.49 -4.57
N ALA A 69 2.81 0.33 -5.53
CA ALA A 69 4.14 -0.24 -5.31
C ALA A 69 4.94 0.62 -4.32
N ALA A 70 4.99 1.93 -4.52
CA ALA A 70 5.64 2.87 -3.60
C ALA A 70 5.05 2.79 -2.19
N PHE A 71 3.73 2.75 -2.09
CA PHE A 71 3.04 2.58 -0.80
C PHE A 71 3.44 1.27 -0.10
N PHE A 72 3.50 0.14 -0.80
CA PHE A 72 3.89 -1.13 -0.19
C PHE A 72 5.37 -1.18 0.18
N ALA A 73 6.24 -0.54 -0.60
CA ALA A 73 7.67 -0.42 -0.28
C ALA A 73 7.92 0.28 1.07
N GLU A 74 7.08 1.25 1.42
CA GLU A 74 7.14 1.94 2.72
C GLU A 74 6.40 1.18 3.83
N THR A 75 5.23 0.63 3.53
CA THR A 75 4.33 0.07 4.53
C THR A 75 4.77 -1.32 5.02
N ILE A 76 5.33 -2.17 4.15
CA ILE A 76 5.74 -3.53 4.54
C ILE A 76 6.87 -3.50 5.59
N PRO A 77 7.94 -2.70 5.45
CA PRO A 77 8.93 -2.55 6.51
C PRO A 77 8.34 -1.99 7.81
N ALA A 78 7.48 -0.97 7.72
CA ALA A 78 6.83 -0.37 8.88
C ALA A 78 5.98 -1.38 9.66
N MET A 79 5.22 -2.22 8.97
CA MET A 79 4.44 -3.31 9.57
C MET A 79 5.30 -4.34 10.29
N SER A 80 6.50 -4.63 9.78
CA SER A 80 7.45 -5.53 10.45
C SER A 80 7.96 -4.94 11.76
N VAL A 81 8.23 -3.64 11.79
CA VAL A 81 8.62 -2.93 13.02
C VAL A 81 7.47 -2.93 14.05
N ILE A 82 6.24 -2.67 13.62
CA ILE A 82 5.05 -2.72 14.49
C ILE A 82 4.90 -4.11 15.10
N ARG A 83 5.00 -5.17 14.32
CA ARG A 83 4.93 -6.55 14.83
C ARG A 83 6.05 -6.88 15.82
N ALA A 84 7.28 -6.47 15.51
CA ALA A 84 8.43 -6.70 16.38
C ALA A 84 8.35 -5.93 17.71
N SER A 85 7.55 -4.86 17.79
CA SER A 85 7.35 -4.07 19.03
C SER A 85 6.30 -4.66 19.99
N GLY A 86 5.71 -5.81 19.67
CA GLY A 86 4.73 -6.50 20.51
C GLY A 86 3.34 -5.87 20.49
N ILE A 87 3.05 -5.04 19.48
CA ILE A 87 1.69 -4.55 19.22
C ILE A 87 0.88 -5.69 18.64
N SER A 88 -0.24 -6.03 19.28
CA SER A 88 -1.11 -7.12 18.84
C SER A 88 -1.90 -6.73 17.57
N LYS A 89 -2.41 -7.75 16.88
CA LYS A 89 -3.28 -7.52 15.71
C LYS A 89 -4.54 -6.72 16.11
N GLU A 90 -5.09 -7.00 17.26
CA GLU A 90 -6.29 -6.35 17.80
C GLU A 90 -6.03 -4.88 18.10
N GLU A 91 -4.90 -4.56 18.73
CA GLU A 91 -4.46 -3.18 19.00
C GLU A 91 -4.26 -2.41 17.69
N LEU A 92 -3.63 -3.04 16.70
CA LEU A 92 -3.41 -2.45 15.39
C LEU A 92 -4.73 -2.17 14.66
N LEU A 93 -5.63 -3.16 14.62
CA LEU A 93 -6.91 -3.03 13.92
C LEU A 93 -7.88 -2.06 14.61
N ALA A 94 -7.78 -1.90 15.93
CA ALA A 94 -8.56 -0.92 16.68
C ALA A 94 -8.29 0.55 16.25
N SER A 95 -7.17 0.80 15.56
CA SER A 95 -6.84 2.12 15.02
C SER A 95 -7.62 2.48 13.75
N PHE A 96 -8.41 1.54 13.20
CA PHE A 96 -9.13 1.72 11.95
C PHE A 96 -10.59 1.30 12.08
N GLU A 97 -11.51 2.06 11.49
CA GLU A 97 -12.93 1.66 11.38
C GLU A 97 -13.07 0.45 10.43
N VAL A 98 -12.36 0.49 9.32
CA VAL A 98 -12.22 -0.65 8.38
C VAL A 98 -10.75 -0.85 8.09
N ALA A 99 -10.30 -2.09 8.11
CA ALA A 99 -8.90 -2.42 7.84
C ALA A 99 -8.45 -1.86 6.47
N PRO A 100 -7.35 -1.07 6.39
CA PRO A 100 -6.92 -0.41 5.16
C PRO A 100 -6.77 -1.32 3.94
N PRO A 101 -6.29 -2.59 4.05
CA PRO A 101 -6.26 -3.50 2.91
C PRO A 101 -7.64 -3.84 2.34
N VAL A 102 -8.67 -3.84 3.19
CA VAL A 102 -10.06 -4.09 2.75
C VAL A 102 -10.59 -2.90 1.98
N VAL A 103 -10.30 -1.67 2.46
CA VAL A 103 -10.66 -0.44 1.75
C VAL A 103 -9.98 -0.40 0.39
N ALA A 104 -8.67 -0.56 0.34
CA ALA A 104 -7.88 -0.55 -0.89
C ALA A 104 -8.41 -1.55 -1.93
N LYS A 105 -8.68 -2.78 -1.52
CA LYS A 105 -9.21 -3.82 -2.41
C LYS A 105 -10.60 -3.46 -2.93
N ARG A 106 -11.52 -3.02 -2.07
CA ARG A 106 -12.87 -2.61 -2.47
C ARG A 106 -12.86 -1.44 -3.46
N THR A 107 -12.03 -0.43 -3.20
CA THR A 107 -11.93 0.74 -4.08
C THR A 107 -11.35 0.35 -5.44
N LEU A 108 -10.33 -0.52 -5.48
CA LEU A 108 -9.77 -1.02 -6.73
C LEU A 108 -10.79 -1.85 -7.52
N ILE A 109 -11.58 -2.71 -6.87
CA ILE A 109 -12.68 -3.45 -7.51
C ILE A 109 -13.71 -2.49 -8.12
N ALA A 110 -14.10 -1.46 -7.37
CA ALA A 110 -15.05 -0.47 -7.86
C ALA A 110 -14.51 0.32 -9.06
N TRP A 111 -13.21 0.64 -9.07
CA TRP A 111 -12.57 1.29 -10.20
C TRP A 111 -12.52 0.40 -11.44
N LEU A 112 -12.16 -0.89 -11.29
CA LEU A 112 -12.18 -1.88 -12.38
C LEU A 112 -13.59 -2.08 -12.95
N LEU A 113 -14.62 -2.11 -12.10
CA LEU A 113 -16.02 -2.18 -12.52
C LEU A 113 -16.40 -0.97 -13.38
N ARG A 114 -16.07 0.24 -12.95
CA ARG A 114 -16.32 1.46 -13.74
C ARG A 114 -15.54 1.46 -15.06
N SER A 115 -14.31 0.96 -15.06
CA SER A 115 -13.51 0.80 -16.28
C SER A 115 -14.17 -0.16 -17.28
N LYS A 116 -14.77 -1.24 -16.80
CA LYS A 116 -15.55 -2.16 -17.63
C LYS A 116 -16.84 -1.51 -18.16
N GLU A 117 -17.55 -0.76 -17.33
CA GLU A 117 -18.77 -0.04 -17.73
C GLU A 117 -18.47 1.02 -18.80
N GLY A 118 -17.30 1.66 -18.72
CA GLY A 118 -16.78 2.57 -19.73
C GLY A 118 -16.20 1.89 -21.00
N GLY A 119 -16.21 0.55 -21.05
CA GLY A 119 -15.69 -0.20 -22.20
C GLY A 119 -14.15 -0.22 -22.30
N LEU A 120 -13.44 0.23 -21.26
CA LEU A 120 -11.98 0.30 -21.24
C LEU A 120 -11.32 -1.06 -21.02
N ILE A 121 -12.02 -1.98 -20.34
CA ILE A 121 -11.56 -3.35 -20.09
C ILE A 121 -12.68 -4.36 -20.34
N ARG A 122 -12.31 -5.61 -20.63
CA ARG A 122 -13.27 -6.71 -20.74
C ARG A 122 -13.84 -7.14 -19.39
N PRO A 123 -14.97 -7.81 -19.34
CA PRO A 123 -15.46 -8.46 -18.13
C PRO A 123 -14.46 -9.51 -17.64
N VAL A 124 -14.10 -9.43 -16.35
CA VAL A 124 -13.22 -10.39 -15.65
C VAL A 124 -13.77 -10.63 -14.25
N ASP A 125 -13.22 -11.58 -13.52
CA ASP A 125 -13.40 -11.65 -12.08
C ASP A 125 -12.62 -10.51 -11.42
N PHE A 126 -13.32 -9.42 -11.05
CA PHE A 126 -12.72 -8.22 -10.48
C PHE A 126 -12.12 -8.47 -9.10
N GLU A 127 -12.64 -9.43 -8.35
CA GLU A 127 -12.10 -9.87 -7.07
C GLU A 127 -10.71 -10.53 -7.27
N ALA A 128 -10.63 -11.43 -8.24
CA ALA A 128 -9.37 -12.09 -8.63
C ALA A 128 -8.37 -11.06 -9.19
N ALA A 129 -8.80 -10.17 -10.07
CA ALA A 129 -7.95 -9.15 -10.67
C ALA A 129 -7.35 -8.20 -9.61
N ALA A 130 -8.17 -7.66 -8.72
CA ALA A 130 -7.70 -6.80 -7.64
C ALA A 130 -6.77 -7.55 -6.68
N THR A 131 -7.06 -8.81 -6.35
CA THR A 131 -6.20 -9.65 -5.51
C THR A 131 -4.86 -9.92 -6.18
N MET A 132 -4.84 -10.17 -7.48
CA MET A 132 -3.62 -10.40 -8.25
C MET A 132 -2.74 -9.14 -8.29
N ILE A 133 -3.31 -7.97 -8.58
CA ILE A 133 -2.58 -6.70 -8.61
C ILE A 133 -1.96 -6.40 -7.24
N LEU A 134 -2.77 -6.37 -6.20
CA LEU A 134 -2.29 -6.04 -4.85
C LEU A 134 -1.33 -7.10 -4.32
N GLY A 135 -1.60 -8.39 -4.59
CA GLY A 135 -0.76 -9.50 -4.17
C GLY A 135 0.62 -9.49 -4.81
N ALA A 136 0.71 -9.18 -6.10
CA ALA A 136 1.98 -9.06 -6.82
C ALA A 136 2.88 -7.97 -6.20
N LEU A 137 2.29 -6.80 -5.93
CA LEU A 137 3.01 -5.67 -5.35
C LEU A 137 3.43 -5.92 -3.90
N GLN A 138 2.53 -6.49 -3.08
CA GLN A 138 2.84 -6.86 -1.70
C GLN A 138 3.92 -7.92 -1.62
N PHE A 139 3.85 -8.95 -2.47
CA PHE A 139 4.85 -10.02 -2.51
C PHE A 139 6.22 -9.48 -2.91
N ARG A 140 6.29 -8.59 -3.93
CA ARG A 140 7.54 -7.94 -4.31
C ARG A 140 8.14 -7.15 -3.15
N ALA A 141 7.37 -6.27 -2.51
CA ALA A 141 7.84 -5.47 -1.38
C ALA A 141 8.29 -6.35 -0.19
N PHE A 142 7.58 -7.44 0.08
CA PHE A 142 7.96 -8.42 1.10
C PHE A 142 9.28 -9.11 0.77
N MET A 143 9.50 -9.52 -0.49
CA MET A 143 10.74 -10.16 -0.92
C MET A 143 11.93 -9.21 -0.82
N VAL A 144 11.78 -7.96 -1.24
CA VAL A 144 12.82 -6.93 -1.07
C VAL A 144 13.22 -6.80 0.39
N GLN A 145 12.26 -6.82 1.31
CA GLN A 145 12.55 -6.72 2.74
C GLN A 145 13.28 -7.95 3.30
N ILE A 146 12.98 -9.15 2.81
CA ILE A 146 13.60 -10.39 3.33
C ILE A 146 14.97 -10.64 2.72
N VAL A 147 15.09 -10.43 1.41
CA VAL A 147 16.29 -10.79 0.64
C VAL A 147 17.23 -9.60 0.45
N GLY A 148 16.74 -8.37 0.60
CA GLY A 148 17.48 -7.13 0.39
C GLY A 148 17.42 -6.61 -1.05
N ASP A 149 17.04 -7.47 -2.01
CA ASP A 149 16.90 -7.13 -3.43
C ASP A 149 15.60 -7.64 -4.01
N ALA A 150 15.14 -7.00 -5.10
CA ALA A 150 14.00 -7.48 -5.86
C ALA A 150 14.29 -8.87 -6.46
N PRO A 151 13.35 -9.82 -6.41
CA PRO A 151 13.57 -11.20 -6.87
C PRO A 151 14.07 -11.32 -8.32
N SER A 152 13.72 -10.35 -9.17
CA SER A 152 14.12 -10.30 -10.58
C SER A 152 15.38 -9.48 -10.84
N GLY A 153 15.90 -8.76 -9.82
CA GLY A 153 16.95 -7.75 -10.02
C GLY A 153 16.52 -6.56 -10.90
N ALA A 154 15.29 -6.57 -11.42
CA ALA A 154 14.78 -5.49 -12.25
C ALA A 154 14.48 -4.24 -11.39
N PRO A 155 14.77 -3.03 -11.90
CA PRO A 155 14.31 -1.79 -11.28
C PRO A 155 12.80 -1.79 -11.04
N ASP A 156 12.33 -1.04 -10.06
CA ASP A 156 10.90 -1.00 -9.71
C ASP A 156 10.05 -0.45 -10.86
N GLU A 157 10.59 0.48 -11.66
CA GLU A 157 9.90 1.03 -12.82
C GLU A 157 9.69 -0.01 -13.92
N ASP A 158 10.71 -0.81 -14.24
CA ASP A 158 10.59 -1.89 -15.21
C ASP A 158 9.54 -2.92 -14.79
N TYR A 159 9.53 -3.28 -13.50
CA TYR A 159 8.53 -4.19 -12.97
C TYR A 159 7.10 -3.61 -13.04
N VAL A 160 6.95 -2.32 -12.78
CA VAL A 160 5.64 -1.64 -12.87
C VAL A 160 5.15 -1.66 -14.31
N ASP A 161 6.02 -1.37 -15.26
CA ASP A 161 5.69 -1.34 -16.70
C ASP A 161 5.33 -2.73 -17.20
N ASP A 162 6.13 -3.75 -16.90
CA ASP A 162 5.87 -5.15 -17.25
C ASP A 162 4.54 -5.65 -16.66
N LEU A 163 4.25 -5.33 -15.40
CA LEU A 163 3.01 -5.72 -14.75
C LEU A 163 1.80 -5.01 -15.38
N ALA A 164 1.93 -3.71 -15.69
CA ALA A 164 0.87 -2.96 -16.35
C ALA A 164 0.57 -3.49 -17.74
N ASP A 165 1.61 -3.80 -18.51
CA ASP A 165 1.47 -4.37 -19.85
C ASP A 165 0.85 -5.77 -19.82
N LEU A 166 1.29 -6.63 -18.89
CA LEU A 166 0.70 -7.96 -18.69
C LEU A 166 -0.79 -7.88 -18.35
N LEU A 167 -1.16 -6.98 -17.44
CA LEU A 167 -2.55 -6.77 -17.03
C LEU A 167 -3.39 -6.20 -18.18
N THR A 168 -2.84 -5.28 -18.94
CA THR A 168 -3.54 -4.67 -20.09
C THR A 168 -3.84 -5.73 -21.15
N HIS A 169 -2.89 -6.58 -21.49
CA HIS A 169 -3.12 -7.68 -22.44
C HIS A 169 -4.15 -8.68 -21.92
N GLY A 170 -4.13 -8.98 -20.61
CA GLY A 170 -5.11 -9.85 -19.97
C GLY A 170 -6.50 -9.22 -19.78
N LEU A 171 -6.60 -7.88 -19.73
CA LEU A 171 -7.83 -7.13 -19.48
C LEU A 171 -8.38 -6.43 -20.73
N ALA A 172 -7.63 -6.42 -21.83
CA ALA A 172 -8.07 -5.79 -23.08
C ALA A 172 -9.42 -6.36 -23.51
N PRO A 173 -10.31 -5.56 -24.10
CA PRO A 173 -11.54 -6.05 -24.71
C PRO A 173 -11.23 -7.11 -25.77
N GLU A 174 -12.07 -8.13 -25.89
CA GLU A 174 -11.95 -9.11 -26.98
C GLU A 174 -12.16 -8.37 -28.31
N VAL A 175 -11.19 -8.51 -29.22
CA VAL A 175 -11.31 -7.99 -30.58
C VAL A 175 -12.30 -8.90 -31.31
N GLY A 176 -13.51 -8.40 -31.51
CA GLY A 176 -14.58 -9.09 -32.26
C GLY A 176 -14.30 -9.17 -33.75
#